data_cebe1222484bf153797ab6b6cbc6f323
#
_entry.id   cebe1222484bf153797ab6b6cbc6f323
#
_cell.length_a   1.000
_cell.length_b   1.000
_cell.length_c   1.000
_cell.angle_alpha   90.00
_cell.angle_beta   90.00
_cell.angle_gamma   90.00
#
_symmetry.space_group_name_H-M   'P 1'
#
loop_
_entity.id
_entity.type
_entity.pdbx_description
1 polymer ?
#
loop_
_entity_poly.entity_id
_entity_poly.type
_entity_poly.pdbx_seq_one_letter_code
_entity_poly.pdbx_strand_id
1 'polypeptide(L)'
;MISKVLVANRGEIALRVIRACRELGVRSVAVYSTADRDSLHHELADESVCIGPPPAASSYLNVPAIISAAELTGADAVHPGYGFLAENARFAEICERVGLTFVGPSSRTIAKMGDKAEARETAAAAGVPVTPGSDGPCESADEVKRVGAEVGYPLVIKASAGGGGKGMRVVEAEAEVEDAYLNASREAGVTFGDGSVYVEKYLRRLRHVEMQVLADSHGTTVTFPERDCSVQRRYQKLIEESPAPDLPEDVREGLMDASERLVGSLSYEGAGTVEFVYADGEFHFIEMNTRLQVEHPVTEMISGVDIVAEQLKIASGGRLEIPPEALSPDGHAIEFRINAEDPGRNFLPQAGLVEVYNPPGGPGVRVDSHLYAGYRVPPHYDSLLAKLIVHSRDREGAVRRGLRALDEFAISGMETTLPLHLAVLEDEEFLRGGVTTSFLAQRNLESEGGLLRLNVIGS
;
A
#
# COMPACT_ATOMS: atom_id res chain seq x y z
N MET A 1 -13.62 -11.24 23.35
CA MET A 1 -12.99 -11.97 22.21
C MET A 1 -13.91 -11.83 21.02
N ILE A 2 -13.41 -11.37 19.89
CA ILE A 2 -14.19 -11.20 18.65
C ILE A 2 -14.71 -12.56 18.20
N SER A 3 -15.99 -12.65 17.90
CA SER A 3 -16.67 -13.88 17.46
C SER A 3 -17.16 -13.82 16.03
N LYS A 4 -17.45 -12.62 15.53
CA LYS A 4 -17.93 -12.40 14.17
C LYS A 4 -17.41 -11.07 13.60
N VAL A 5 -16.76 -11.13 12.46
CA VAL A 5 -16.15 -9.98 11.76
C VAL A 5 -16.92 -9.65 10.49
N LEU A 6 -17.36 -8.40 10.36
CA LEU A 6 -17.80 -7.86 9.08
C LEU A 6 -16.57 -7.40 8.29
N VAL A 7 -16.39 -7.91 7.08
CA VAL A 7 -15.29 -7.55 6.17
C VAL A 7 -15.75 -6.41 5.28
N ALA A 8 -15.39 -5.18 5.64
CA ALA A 8 -15.80 -3.96 4.93
C ALA A 8 -14.93 -3.67 3.70
N ASN A 9 -14.76 -4.67 2.86
CA ASN A 9 -13.94 -4.59 1.65
C ASN A 9 -14.41 -5.61 0.60
N ARG A 10 -13.70 -5.69 -0.53
CA ARG A 10 -13.97 -6.58 -1.66
C ARG A 10 -12.69 -7.22 -2.21
N GLY A 11 -12.87 -8.07 -3.21
CA GLY A 11 -11.74 -8.59 -3.98
C GLY A 11 -10.83 -9.53 -3.18
N GLU A 12 -9.55 -9.51 -3.49
CA GLU A 12 -8.58 -10.43 -2.89
C GLU A 12 -8.40 -10.17 -1.39
N ILE A 13 -8.42 -8.91 -0.95
CA ILE A 13 -8.22 -8.58 0.46
C ILE A 13 -9.40 -9.01 1.33
N ALA A 14 -10.64 -8.88 0.84
CA ALA A 14 -11.79 -9.41 1.57
C ALA A 14 -11.67 -10.93 1.73
N LEU A 15 -11.27 -11.63 0.67
CA LEU A 15 -11.04 -13.07 0.72
C LEU A 15 -9.89 -13.45 1.66
N ARG A 16 -8.80 -12.64 1.68
CA ARG A 16 -7.67 -12.82 2.61
C ARG A 16 -8.12 -12.74 4.07
N VAL A 17 -8.94 -11.74 4.40
CA VAL A 17 -9.48 -11.57 5.77
C VAL A 17 -10.44 -12.72 6.13
N ILE A 18 -11.33 -13.14 5.21
CA ILE A 18 -12.25 -14.27 5.43
C ILE A 18 -11.48 -15.55 5.73
N ARG A 19 -10.36 -15.80 5.02
CA ARG A 19 -9.49 -16.95 5.27
C ARG A 19 -8.88 -16.92 6.67
N ALA A 20 -8.34 -15.77 7.10
CA ALA A 20 -7.80 -15.60 8.45
C ALA A 20 -8.88 -15.80 9.53
N CYS A 21 -10.09 -15.24 9.34
CA CYS A 21 -11.21 -15.46 10.24
C CYS A 21 -11.51 -16.96 10.38
N ARG A 22 -11.60 -17.69 9.26
CA ARG A 22 -11.89 -19.12 9.25
C ARG A 22 -10.84 -19.94 9.98
N GLU A 23 -9.55 -19.65 9.79
CA GLU A 23 -8.43 -20.33 10.47
C GLU A 23 -8.43 -20.05 11.98
N LEU A 24 -8.87 -18.87 12.40
CA LEU A 24 -9.02 -18.50 13.81
C LEU A 24 -10.34 -18.99 14.44
N GLY A 25 -11.23 -19.61 13.67
CA GLY A 25 -12.56 -20.02 14.15
C GLY A 25 -13.51 -18.85 14.40
N VAL A 26 -13.24 -17.70 13.79
CA VAL A 26 -14.07 -16.49 13.84
C VAL A 26 -15.02 -16.47 12.64
N ARG A 27 -16.29 -16.19 12.87
CA ARG A 27 -17.27 -16.10 11.77
C ARG A 27 -17.05 -14.83 10.94
N SER A 28 -17.29 -14.91 9.66
CA SER A 28 -17.11 -13.82 8.70
C SER A 28 -18.44 -13.40 8.05
N VAL A 29 -18.63 -12.09 7.92
CA VAL A 29 -19.71 -11.48 7.14
C VAL A 29 -19.09 -10.69 5.99
N ALA A 30 -19.32 -11.08 4.74
CA ALA A 30 -18.92 -10.30 3.59
C ALA A 30 -19.96 -9.22 3.29
N VAL A 31 -19.51 -8.00 2.97
CA VAL A 31 -20.36 -7.03 2.28
C VAL A 31 -20.04 -7.02 0.79
N TYR A 32 -21.05 -6.80 -0.05
CA TYR A 32 -20.85 -6.74 -1.49
C TYR A 32 -21.80 -5.74 -2.16
N SER A 33 -21.33 -5.10 -3.23
CA SER A 33 -22.20 -4.36 -4.14
C SER A 33 -22.85 -5.31 -5.14
N THR A 34 -23.88 -4.84 -5.83
CA THR A 34 -24.52 -5.66 -6.87
C THR A 34 -23.60 -6.08 -8.01
N ALA A 35 -22.46 -5.36 -8.21
CA ALA A 35 -21.43 -5.74 -9.18
C ALA A 35 -20.56 -6.92 -8.73
N ASP A 36 -20.47 -7.17 -7.43
CA ASP A 36 -19.65 -8.24 -6.84
C ASP A 36 -20.50 -9.45 -6.39
N ARG A 37 -21.72 -9.57 -6.88
CA ARG A 37 -22.61 -10.68 -6.52
C ARG A 37 -22.01 -12.06 -6.76
N ASP A 38 -21.20 -12.20 -7.82
CA ASP A 38 -20.59 -13.47 -8.22
C ASP A 38 -19.13 -13.56 -7.75
N SER A 39 -18.71 -12.72 -6.79
CA SER A 39 -17.35 -12.67 -6.28
C SER A 39 -17.10 -13.71 -5.20
N LEU A 40 -15.90 -14.31 -5.17
CA LEU A 40 -15.55 -15.37 -4.21
C LEU A 40 -15.66 -14.94 -2.74
N HIS A 41 -15.43 -13.67 -2.42
CA HIS A 41 -15.57 -13.22 -1.04
C HIS A 41 -17.03 -13.26 -0.56
N HIS A 42 -18.00 -13.05 -1.46
CA HIS A 42 -19.43 -13.22 -1.18
C HIS A 42 -19.79 -14.70 -0.93
N GLU A 43 -19.22 -15.60 -1.72
CA GLU A 43 -19.55 -17.04 -1.63
C GLU A 43 -18.85 -17.74 -0.46
N LEU A 44 -17.64 -17.33 -0.09
CA LEU A 44 -16.81 -18.02 0.90
C LEU A 44 -16.95 -17.51 2.33
N ALA A 45 -17.62 -16.39 2.55
CA ALA A 45 -17.98 -15.91 3.88
C ALA A 45 -19.11 -16.77 4.49
N ASP A 46 -19.21 -16.77 5.83
CA ASP A 46 -20.29 -17.48 6.53
C ASP A 46 -21.65 -16.82 6.30
N GLU A 47 -21.65 -15.49 6.19
CA GLU A 47 -22.82 -14.66 5.88
C GLU A 47 -22.42 -13.57 4.88
N SER A 48 -23.41 -13.03 4.15
CA SER A 48 -23.14 -11.93 3.24
C SER A 48 -24.33 -10.97 3.13
N VAL A 49 -24.03 -9.66 2.94
CA VAL A 49 -25.03 -8.60 2.86
C VAL A 49 -24.73 -7.71 1.65
N CYS A 50 -25.74 -7.53 0.78
CA CYS A 50 -25.67 -6.56 -0.30
C CYS A 50 -25.82 -5.13 0.26
N ILE A 51 -24.82 -4.29 0.06
CA ILE A 51 -24.76 -2.93 0.62
C ILE A 51 -25.09 -1.83 -0.40
N GLY A 52 -25.46 -2.18 -1.62
CA GLY A 52 -25.90 -1.18 -2.61
C GLY A 52 -25.48 -1.46 -4.05
N PRO A 53 -25.66 -0.46 -4.94
CA PRO A 53 -25.30 -0.54 -6.35
C PRO A 53 -23.79 -0.45 -6.57
N PRO A 54 -23.29 -0.62 -7.84
CA PRO A 54 -21.86 -0.69 -8.15
C PRO A 54 -21.01 0.51 -7.72
N PRO A 55 -21.45 1.80 -7.82
CA PRO A 55 -20.59 2.91 -7.43
C PRO A 55 -20.15 2.82 -5.96
N ALA A 56 -18.84 2.94 -5.71
CA ALA A 56 -18.25 2.80 -4.37
C ALA A 56 -18.90 3.77 -3.34
N ALA A 57 -19.20 5.01 -3.74
CA ALA A 57 -19.88 5.99 -2.89
C ALA A 57 -21.28 5.53 -2.41
N SER A 58 -21.94 4.63 -3.15
CA SER A 58 -23.25 4.11 -2.83
C SER A 58 -23.22 2.71 -2.20
N SER A 59 -22.01 2.15 -2.00
CA SER A 59 -21.76 0.80 -1.47
C SER A 59 -20.60 0.78 -0.47
N TYR A 60 -19.38 0.49 -0.90
CA TYR A 60 -18.22 0.29 -0.02
C TYR A 60 -17.76 1.55 0.75
N LEU A 61 -18.15 2.74 0.30
CA LEU A 61 -17.94 4.02 1.01
C LEU A 61 -19.21 4.50 1.75
N ASN A 62 -20.29 3.74 1.70
CA ASN A 62 -21.55 4.07 2.37
C ASN A 62 -21.52 3.57 3.82
N VAL A 63 -21.01 4.39 4.72
CA VAL A 63 -20.90 4.08 6.15
C VAL A 63 -22.22 3.61 6.77
N PRO A 64 -23.37 4.30 6.57
CA PRO A 64 -24.66 3.81 7.09
C PRO A 64 -25.01 2.39 6.65
N ALA A 65 -24.76 2.03 5.39
CA ALA A 65 -25.07 0.70 4.87
C ALA A 65 -24.17 -0.38 5.52
N ILE A 66 -22.87 -0.06 5.75
CA ILE A 66 -21.94 -0.97 6.40
C ILE A 66 -22.29 -1.17 7.87
N ILE A 67 -22.58 -0.09 8.61
CA ILE A 67 -23.00 -0.20 10.03
C ILE A 67 -24.31 -0.99 10.16
N SER A 68 -25.31 -0.72 9.29
CA SER A 68 -26.57 -1.48 9.28
C SER A 68 -26.35 -2.96 8.96
N ALA A 69 -25.40 -3.30 8.07
CA ALA A 69 -25.04 -4.68 7.80
C ALA A 69 -24.42 -5.37 9.03
N ALA A 70 -23.55 -4.66 9.79
CA ALA A 70 -22.98 -5.17 11.03
C ALA A 70 -24.04 -5.42 12.09
N GLU A 71 -24.95 -4.47 12.31
CA GLU A 71 -26.06 -4.61 13.24
C GLU A 71 -27.00 -5.76 12.87
N LEU A 72 -27.38 -5.85 11.59
CA LEU A 72 -28.30 -6.88 11.08
C LEU A 72 -27.75 -8.30 11.26
N THR A 73 -26.45 -8.48 11.09
CA THR A 73 -25.76 -9.77 11.21
C THR A 73 -25.24 -10.05 12.60
N GLY A 74 -25.26 -9.07 13.49
CA GLY A 74 -24.70 -9.17 14.84
C GLY A 74 -23.17 -9.36 14.82
N ALA A 75 -22.47 -8.71 13.87
CA ALA A 75 -21.03 -8.65 13.87
C ALA A 75 -20.54 -7.79 15.05
N ASP A 76 -19.53 -8.26 15.76
CA ASP A 76 -18.91 -7.56 16.90
C ASP A 76 -17.63 -6.81 16.55
N ALA A 77 -17.12 -7.02 15.33
CA ALA A 77 -15.98 -6.28 14.78
C ALA A 77 -16.14 -6.01 13.28
N VAL A 78 -15.38 -5.01 12.80
CA VAL A 78 -15.25 -4.68 11.38
C VAL A 78 -13.79 -4.65 10.97
N HIS A 79 -13.44 -5.40 9.91
CA HIS A 79 -12.12 -5.36 9.30
C HIS A 79 -12.19 -4.58 8.00
N PRO A 80 -11.53 -3.41 7.89
CA PRO A 80 -11.63 -2.56 6.71
C PRO A 80 -10.71 -2.99 5.55
N GLY A 81 -9.76 -3.91 5.78
CA GLY A 81 -8.72 -4.26 4.82
C GLY A 81 -7.81 -3.06 4.50
N TYR A 82 -7.66 -2.73 3.22
CA TYR A 82 -6.99 -1.53 2.74
C TYR A 82 -7.87 -0.80 1.70
N GLY A 83 -7.60 0.49 1.46
CA GLY A 83 -8.45 1.34 0.62
C GLY A 83 -9.82 1.62 1.25
N PHE A 84 -10.78 2.09 0.47
CA PHE A 84 -12.14 2.46 0.91
C PHE A 84 -12.17 3.21 2.26
N LEU A 85 -12.64 2.54 3.31
CA LEU A 85 -12.81 3.12 4.65
C LEU A 85 -11.68 2.80 5.63
N ALA A 86 -10.61 2.13 5.18
CA ALA A 86 -9.55 1.66 6.07
C ALA A 86 -8.81 2.80 6.81
N GLU A 87 -8.68 3.97 6.18
CA GLU A 87 -8.05 5.17 6.78
C GLU A 87 -9.07 6.30 7.00
N ASN A 88 -10.35 5.94 7.14
CA ASN A 88 -11.41 6.91 7.43
C ASN A 88 -11.62 7.07 8.94
N ALA A 89 -11.05 8.11 9.52
CA ALA A 89 -11.13 8.39 10.96
C ALA A 89 -12.58 8.50 11.45
N ARG A 90 -13.48 9.10 10.64
CA ARG A 90 -14.89 9.23 11.00
C ARG A 90 -15.61 7.87 11.04
N PHE A 91 -15.26 6.96 10.14
CA PHE A 91 -15.81 5.60 10.15
C PHE A 91 -15.35 4.85 11.41
N ALA A 92 -14.06 4.91 11.73
CA ALA A 92 -13.53 4.31 12.96
C ALA A 92 -14.22 4.90 14.21
N GLU A 93 -14.39 6.23 14.27
CA GLU A 93 -15.11 6.90 15.37
C GLU A 93 -16.58 6.42 15.48
N ILE A 94 -17.27 6.24 14.37
CA ILE A 94 -18.64 5.71 14.38
C ILE A 94 -18.64 4.29 14.93
N CYS A 95 -17.72 3.42 14.48
CA CYS A 95 -17.59 2.07 15.02
C CYS A 95 -17.39 2.07 16.53
N GLU A 96 -16.44 2.87 17.05
CA GLU A 96 -16.18 3.04 18.48
C GLU A 96 -17.46 3.45 19.25
N ARG A 97 -18.22 4.43 18.71
CA ARG A 97 -19.44 4.93 19.34
C ARG A 97 -20.62 3.94 19.37
N VAL A 98 -20.71 3.06 18.37
CA VAL A 98 -21.78 2.04 18.33
C VAL A 98 -21.37 0.72 18.98
N GLY A 99 -20.15 0.63 19.54
CA GLY A 99 -19.64 -0.56 20.22
C GLY A 99 -19.20 -1.67 19.25
N LEU A 100 -18.88 -1.32 18.00
CA LEU A 100 -18.32 -2.21 16.99
C LEU A 100 -16.80 -2.08 17.00
N THR A 101 -16.07 -3.17 17.27
CA THR A 101 -14.61 -3.13 17.28
C THR A 101 -14.06 -2.88 15.87
N PHE A 102 -13.36 -1.76 15.68
CA PHE A 102 -12.63 -1.49 14.44
C PHE A 102 -11.29 -2.23 14.47
N VAL A 103 -11.02 -3.10 13.50
CA VAL A 103 -9.74 -3.82 13.41
C VAL A 103 -8.70 -2.91 12.77
N GLY A 104 -8.00 -2.19 13.62
CA GLY A 104 -7.04 -1.16 13.26
C GLY A 104 -6.82 -0.19 14.42
N PRO A 105 -6.06 0.90 14.21
CA PRO A 105 -5.80 1.89 15.24
C PRO A 105 -7.03 2.76 15.55
N SER A 106 -6.93 3.55 16.62
CA SER A 106 -8.00 4.45 17.04
C SER A 106 -8.32 5.51 15.99
N SER A 107 -9.56 5.99 15.98
CA SER A 107 -9.99 7.08 15.10
C SER A 107 -9.09 8.33 15.23
N ARG A 108 -8.60 8.61 16.43
CA ARG A 108 -7.66 9.71 16.70
C ARG A 108 -6.31 9.50 16.02
N THR A 109 -5.77 8.28 16.08
CA THR A 109 -4.49 7.94 15.42
C THR A 109 -4.61 8.02 13.91
N ILE A 110 -5.72 7.51 13.35
CA ILE A 110 -6.00 7.61 11.91
C ILE A 110 -6.08 9.08 11.47
N ALA A 111 -6.81 9.92 12.22
CA ALA A 111 -6.93 11.35 11.91
C ALA A 111 -5.56 12.04 11.93
N LYS A 112 -4.78 11.79 12.98
CA LYS A 112 -3.47 12.40 13.20
C LYS A 112 -2.45 12.05 12.11
N MET A 113 -2.38 10.77 11.73
CA MET A 113 -1.42 10.30 10.72
C MET A 113 -1.95 10.51 9.29
N GLY A 114 -3.25 10.72 9.11
CA GLY A 114 -3.86 11.05 7.82
C GLY A 114 -3.65 12.50 7.39
N ASP A 115 -3.39 13.42 8.31
CA ASP A 115 -2.98 14.79 8.01
C ASP A 115 -1.46 14.84 7.82
N LYS A 116 -1.00 15.20 6.62
CA LYS A 116 0.43 15.15 6.28
C LYS A 116 1.29 16.09 7.08
N ALA A 117 0.78 17.26 7.44
CA ALA A 117 1.52 18.23 8.24
C ALA A 117 1.64 17.73 9.69
N GLU A 118 0.53 17.25 10.26
CA GLU A 118 0.50 16.70 11.62
C GLU A 118 1.31 15.41 11.74
N ALA A 119 1.26 14.53 10.72
CA ALA A 119 2.08 13.32 10.66
C ALA A 119 3.58 13.64 10.63
N ARG A 120 3.99 14.61 9.80
CA ARG A 120 5.37 15.08 9.70
C ARG A 120 5.86 15.72 11.01
N GLU A 121 5.06 16.58 11.62
CA GLU A 121 5.36 17.18 12.93
C GLU A 121 5.50 16.10 14.01
N THR A 122 4.60 15.13 14.03
CA THR A 122 4.65 14.00 14.95
C THR A 122 5.90 13.16 14.75
N ALA A 123 6.28 12.86 13.52
CA ALA A 123 7.50 12.13 13.20
C ALA A 123 8.75 12.90 13.66
N ALA A 124 8.83 14.18 13.36
CA ALA A 124 9.95 15.05 13.80
C ALA A 124 10.04 15.11 15.34
N ALA A 125 8.91 15.26 16.03
CA ALA A 125 8.87 15.28 17.50
C ALA A 125 9.29 13.93 18.12
N ALA A 126 9.09 12.82 17.42
CA ALA A 126 9.58 11.49 17.80
C ALA A 126 11.06 11.27 17.43
N GLY A 127 11.75 12.27 16.87
CA GLY A 127 13.15 12.17 16.41
C GLY A 127 13.33 11.34 15.14
N VAL A 128 12.27 11.19 14.33
CA VAL A 128 12.34 10.53 13.02
C VAL A 128 12.80 11.56 11.98
N PRO A 129 13.82 11.25 11.16
CA PRO A 129 14.25 12.15 10.11
C PRO A 129 13.12 12.45 9.12
N VAL A 130 12.87 13.73 8.86
CA VAL A 130 11.89 14.18 7.86
C VAL A 130 12.62 14.92 6.74
N THR A 131 12.09 14.86 5.51
CA THR A 131 12.71 15.58 4.37
C THR A 131 12.83 17.07 4.71
N PRO A 132 14.02 17.71 4.57
CA PRO A 132 14.16 19.15 4.81
C PRO A 132 13.15 19.95 3.99
N GLY A 133 12.51 20.95 4.60
CA GLY A 133 11.45 21.71 3.94
C GLY A 133 10.81 22.75 4.84
N SER A 134 9.56 23.12 4.53
CA SER A 134 8.78 24.06 5.36
C SER A 134 8.24 23.40 6.63
N ASP A 135 8.12 24.18 7.71
CA ASP A 135 7.55 23.74 8.99
C ASP A 135 6.03 23.63 8.97
N GLY A 136 5.40 23.81 7.81
CA GLY A 136 3.96 23.77 7.61
C GLY A 136 3.59 24.29 6.23
N PRO A 137 2.29 24.57 6.00
CA PRO A 137 1.85 25.18 4.76
C PRO A 137 2.48 26.54 4.52
N CYS A 138 2.96 26.77 3.28
CA CYS A 138 3.46 28.05 2.84
C CYS A 138 2.31 28.96 2.39
N GLU A 139 2.23 30.17 2.93
CA GLU A 139 1.18 31.16 2.63
C GLU A 139 1.47 31.97 1.37
N SER A 140 2.73 31.96 0.88
CA SER A 140 3.16 32.76 -0.27
C SER A 140 4.36 32.14 -1.02
N ALA A 141 4.53 32.57 -2.26
CA ALA A 141 5.72 32.24 -3.07
C ALA A 141 7.03 32.75 -2.42
N ASP A 142 6.98 33.87 -1.70
CA ASP A 142 8.17 34.41 -1.02
C ASP A 142 8.60 33.53 0.15
N GLU A 143 7.66 32.87 0.82
CA GLU A 143 7.97 31.88 1.84
C GLU A 143 8.62 30.63 1.24
N VAL A 144 8.13 30.16 0.09
CA VAL A 144 8.76 29.07 -0.68
C VAL A 144 10.20 29.43 -1.09
N LYS A 145 10.45 30.66 -1.55
CA LYS A 145 11.80 31.14 -1.88
C LYS A 145 12.72 31.13 -0.65
N ARG A 146 12.21 31.57 0.50
CA ARG A 146 12.97 31.53 1.76
C ARG A 146 13.36 30.11 2.14
N VAL A 147 12.40 29.17 2.13
CA VAL A 147 12.71 27.74 2.36
C VAL A 147 13.74 27.24 1.34
N GLY A 148 13.60 27.61 0.07
CA GLY A 148 14.55 27.23 -0.98
C GLY A 148 15.97 27.74 -0.74
N ALA A 149 16.11 28.94 -0.17
CA ALA A 149 17.41 29.48 0.22
C ALA A 149 18.07 28.70 1.37
N GLU A 150 17.26 28.14 2.28
CA GLU A 150 17.71 27.37 3.44
C GLU A 150 18.06 25.91 3.08
N VAL A 151 17.16 25.20 2.36
CA VAL A 151 17.34 23.76 2.07
C VAL A 151 17.98 23.49 0.71
N GLY A 152 18.09 24.50 -0.13
CA GLY A 152 18.67 24.42 -1.49
C GLY A 152 17.71 23.83 -2.51
N TYR A 153 17.93 24.19 -3.80
CA TYR A 153 17.19 23.64 -4.93
C TYR A 153 17.78 22.30 -5.41
N PRO A 154 17.04 21.41 -6.09
CA PRO A 154 15.63 21.56 -6.42
C PRO A 154 14.70 21.33 -5.22
N LEU A 155 13.48 21.89 -5.33
CA LEU A 155 12.40 21.72 -4.36
C LEU A 155 11.22 20.98 -4.99
N VAL A 156 10.34 20.45 -4.17
CA VAL A 156 9.00 20.02 -4.58
C VAL A 156 7.95 20.74 -3.75
N ILE A 157 6.98 21.36 -4.43
CA ILE A 157 5.79 21.94 -3.82
C ILE A 157 4.71 20.87 -3.85
N LYS A 158 4.06 20.61 -2.71
CA LYS A 158 3.06 19.55 -2.53
C LYS A 158 1.79 20.14 -1.93
N ALA A 159 0.61 19.68 -2.38
CA ALA A 159 -0.67 19.99 -1.73
C ALA A 159 -0.74 19.37 -0.33
N SER A 160 -1.16 20.13 0.68
CA SER A 160 -1.30 19.64 2.07
C SER A 160 -2.34 18.53 2.18
N ALA A 161 -3.48 18.68 1.50
CA ALA A 161 -4.57 17.71 1.46
C ALA A 161 -4.42 16.64 0.36
N GLY A 162 -3.31 16.62 -0.40
CA GLY A 162 -3.11 15.76 -1.56
C GLY A 162 -2.45 14.41 -1.23
N GLY A 163 -2.67 13.42 -2.12
CA GLY A 163 -2.04 12.10 -2.07
C GLY A 163 -1.73 11.56 -3.47
N GLY A 164 -0.90 10.48 -3.54
CA GLY A 164 -0.60 9.79 -4.80
C GLY A 164 0.08 10.67 -5.86
N GLY A 165 0.86 11.69 -5.46
CA GLY A 165 1.61 12.54 -6.38
C GLY A 165 0.79 13.62 -7.12
N LYS A 166 -0.50 13.74 -6.84
CA LYS A 166 -1.33 14.82 -7.40
C LYS A 166 -1.03 16.16 -6.70
N GLY A 167 -0.97 17.25 -7.48
CA GLY A 167 -0.66 18.58 -6.94
C GLY A 167 0.81 18.79 -6.58
N MET A 168 1.73 17.97 -7.10
CA MET A 168 3.18 18.15 -6.92
C MET A 168 3.79 18.92 -8.09
N ARG A 169 4.70 19.87 -7.77
CA ARG A 169 5.49 20.63 -8.75
C ARG A 169 6.95 20.66 -8.33
N VAL A 170 7.83 20.16 -9.18
CA VAL A 170 9.27 20.28 -9.00
C VAL A 170 9.71 21.68 -9.45
N VAL A 171 10.59 22.30 -8.67
CA VAL A 171 11.12 23.64 -8.89
C VAL A 171 12.65 23.52 -8.88
N GLU A 172 13.27 23.72 -10.04
CA GLU A 172 14.70 23.56 -10.21
C GLU A 172 15.50 24.78 -9.72
N ALA A 173 14.88 25.97 -9.75
CA ALA A 173 15.53 27.22 -9.37
C ALA A 173 14.52 28.24 -8.84
N GLU A 174 15.01 29.23 -8.08
CA GLU A 174 14.18 30.29 -7.46
C GLU A 174 13.26 31.01 -8.46
N ALA A 175 13.73 31.22 -9.70
CA ALA A 175 12.96 31.91 -10.75
C ALA A 175 11.64 31.19 -11.11
N GLU A 176 11.51 29.90 -10.84
CA GLU A 176 10.33 29.09 -11.17
C GLU A 176 9.31 29.06 -10.02
N VAL A 177 9.68 29.52 -8.82
CA VAL A 177 8.88 29.36 -7.60
C VAL A 177 7.50 29.96 -7.72
N GLU A 178 7.39 31.20 -8.26
CA GLU A 178 6.14 31.94 -8.29
C GLU A 178 5.07 31.24 -9.12
N ASP A 179 5.42 30.84 -10.34
CA ASP A 179 4.52 30.11 -11.23
C ASP A 179 4.16 28.71 -10.67
N ALA A 180 5.14 28.02 -10.11
CA ALA A 180 4.93 26.69 -9.54
C ALA A 180 4.01 26.74 -8.31
N TYR A 181 4.20 27.71 -7.39
CA TYR A 181 3.37 27.92 -6.22
C TYR A 181 1.91 28.21 -6.61
N LEU A 182 1.69 29.19 -7.49
CA LEU A 182 0.34 29.59 -7.94
C LEU A 182 -0.40 28.42 -8.61
N ASN A 183 0.30 27.65 -9.44
CA ASN A 183 -0.30 26.51 -10.13
C ASN A 183 -0.60 25.35 -9.16
N ALA A 184 0.31 25.04 -8.23
CA ALA A 184 0.11 23.98 -7.23
C ALA A 184 -1.04 24.32 -6.29
N SER A 185 -1.10 25.56 -5.76
CA SER A 185 -2.16 26.01 -4.86
C SER A 185 -3.53 26.02 -5.55
N ARG A 186 -3.61 26.48 -6.82
CA ARG A 186 -4.86 26.45 -7.59
C ARG A 186 -5.34 25.02 -7.84
N GLU A 187 -4.43 24.13 -8.27
CA GLU A 187 -4.77 22.73 -8.52
C GLU A 187 -5.25 22.04 -7.23
N ALA A 188 -4.57 22.28 -6.10
CA ALA A 188 -4.95 21.79 -4.80
C ALA A 188 -6.36 22.27 -4.39
N GLY A 189 -6.64 23.57 -4.54
CA GLY A 189 -7.96 24.14 -4.24
C GLY A 189 -9.08 23.54 -5.08
N VAL A 190 -8.84 23.29 -6.37
CA VAL A 190 -9.85 22.68 -7.27
C VAL A 190 -10.04 21.19 -6.97
N THR A 191 -8.96 20.47 -6.69
CA THR A 191 -9.00 19.01 -6.57
C THR A 191 -9.42 18.56 -5.18
N PHE A 192 -8.95 19.24 -4.13
CA PHE A 192 -9.10 18.82 -2.73
C PHE A 192 -9.96 19.77 -1.90
N GLY A 193 -10.35 20.94 -2.46
CA GLY A 193 -11.10 21.98 -1.74
C GLY A 193 -10.23 22.85 -0.81
N ASP A 194 -8.92 22.56 -0.71
CA ASP A 194 -7.93 23.29 0.07
C ASP A 194 -6.71 23.60 -0.78
N GLY A 195 -6.37 24.87 -0.95
CA GLY A 195 -5.23 25.34 -1.74
C GLY A 195 -3.90 25.40 -0.99
N SER A 196 -3.87 24.92 0.25
CA SER A 196 -2.66 24.89 1.07
C SER A 196 -1.59 23.99 0.47
N VAL A 197 -0.36 24.50 0.40
CA VAL A 197 0.80 23.76 -0.11
C VAL A 197 1.97 23.87 0.87
N TYR A 198 2.78 22.83 0.93
CA TYR A 198 4.04 22.82 1.66
C TYR A 198 5.20 22.46 0.72
N VAL A 199 6.43 22.65 1.18
CA VAL A 199 7.64 22.54 0.37
C VAL A 199 8.63 21.58 1.00
N GLU A 200 9.23 20.73 0.18
CA GLU A 200 10.31 19.84 0.60
C GLU A 200 11.46 19.87 -0.39
N LYS A 201 12.64 19.48 0.08
CA LYS A 201 13.77 19.17 -0.78
C LYS A 201 13.39 18.08 -1.78
N TYR A 202 13.62 18.31 -3.07
CA TYR A 202 13.40 17.28 -4.08
C TYR A 202 14.60 16.34 -4.17
N LEU A 203 14.36 15.06 -3.91
CA LEU A 203 15.34 13.99 -4.00
C LEU A 203 15.22 13.31 -5.36
N ARG A 204 16.30 13.30 -6.17
CA ARG A 204 16.23 12.85 -7.57
C ARG A 204 16.28 11.33 -7.74
N ARG A 205 17.11 10.65 -6.97
CA ARG A 205 17.38 9.21 -7.07
C ARG A 205 17.01 8.54 -5.76
N LEU A 206 15.73 8.45 -5.52
CA LEU A 206 15.22 7.89 -4.27
C LEU A 206 14.68 6.46 -4.45
N ARG A 207 14.86 5.67 -3.41
CA ARG A 207 14.15 4.41 -3.21
C ARG A 207 13.01 4.63 -2.25
N HIS A 208 11.95 3.88 -2.43
CA HIS A 208 10.81 3.82 -1.52
C HIS A 208 11.00 2.58 -0.63
N VAL A 209 11.36 2.81 0.60
CA VAL A 209 11.57 1.75 1.61
C VAL A 209 10.58 1.94 2.74
N GLU A 210 10.04 0.85 3.27
CA GLU A 210 9.00 0.93 4.29
C GLU A 210 9.14 -0.16 5.35
N MET A 211 8.64 0.14 6.56
CA MET A 211 8.71 -0.76 7.71
C MET A 211 7.32 -1.21 8.11
N GLN A 212 7.07 -2.52 8.07
CA GLN A 212 5.86 -3.12 8.64
C GLN A 212 5.95 -3.12 10.16
N VAL A 213 4.91 -2.63 10.82
CA VAL A 213 4.80 -2.67 12.28
C VAL A 213 3.52 -3.37 12.71
N LEU A 214 3.58 -4.03 13.86
CA LEU A 214 2.44 -4.48 14.64
C LEU A 214 2.58 -3.92 16.05
N ALA A 215 1.48 -3.44 16.62
CA ALA A 215 1.46 -2.97 18.00
C ALA A 215 0.18 -3.41 18.72
N ASP A 216 0.29 -3.77 19.99
CA ASP A 216 -0.84 -4.16 20.82
C ASP A 216 -1.21 -3.09 21.86
N SER A 217 -2.39 -3.22 22.48
CA SER A 217 -2.86 -2.33 23.55
C SER A 217 -2.10 -2.46 24.87
N HIS A 218 -1.14 -3.39 24.95
CA HIS A 218 -0.31 -3.65 26.15
C HIS A 218 1.06 -2.97 26.07
N GLY A 219 1.34 -2.24 24.98
CA GLY A 219 2.57 -1.49 24.78
C GLY A 219 3.68 -2.30 24.08
N THR A 220 3.37 -3.47 23.52
CA THR A 220 4.31 -4.21 22.70
C THR A 220 4.25 -3.70 21.26
N THR A 221 5.39 -3.30 20.72
CA THR A 221 5.57 -2.97 19.29
C THR A 221 6.57 -3.93 18.68
N VAL A 222 6.27 -4.39 17.49
CA VAL A 222 7.13 -5.28 16.70
C VAL A 222 7.32 -4.65 15.32
N THR A 223 8.58 -4.51 14.90
CA THR A 223 8.97 -4.02 13.57
C THR A 223 9.59 -5.16 12.78
N PHE A 224 9.07 -5.40 11.58
CA PHE A 224 9.54 -6.45 10.67
C PHE A 224 10.62 -5.93 9.72
N PRO A 225 11.37 -6.82 9.06
CA PRO A 225 12.28 -6.42 7.99
C PRO A 225 11.60 -5.56 6.94
N GLU A 226 12.34 -4.62 6.43
CA GLU A 226 11.86 -3.61 5.49
C GLU A 226 11.41 -4.21 4.15
N ARG A 227 10.54 -3.46 3.46
CA ARG A 227 10.17 -3.70 2.07
C ARG A 227 10.73 -2.62 1.17
N ASP A 228 11.16 -2.98 -0.02
CA ASP A 228 11.45 -2.05 -1.12
C ASP A 228 10.26 -2.01 -2.08
N CYS A 229 9.71 -0.83 -2.27
CA CYS A 229 8.56 -0.57 -3.13
C CYS A 229 8.91 0.41 -4.28
N SER A 230 10.16 0.42 -4.70
CA SER A 230 10.68 1.39 -5.69
C SER A 230 10.20 1.11 -7.11
N VAL A 231 9.83 -0.14 -7.46
CA VAL A 231 9.26 -0.43 -8.78
C VAL A 231 7.82 0.02 -8.83
N GLN A 232 7.62 1.24 -9.29
CA GLN A 232 6.32 1.90 -9.29
C GLN A 232 6.12 2.74 -10.56
N ARG A 233 4.86 3.01 -10.91
CA ARG A 233 4.48 3.91 -11.98
C ARG A 233 3.54 4.98 -11.46
N ARG A 234 3.91 6.26 -11.62
CA ARG A 234 3.10 7.39 -11.13
C ARG A 234 2.67 7.22 -9.66
N TYR A 235 3.63 6.81 -8.82
CA TYR A 235 3.45 6.53 -7.38
C TYR A 235 2.55 5.32 -7.06
N GLN A 236 2.19 4.49 -8.05
CA GLN A 236 1.52 3.22 -7.84
C GLN A 236 2.56 2.10 -7.87
N LYS A 237 2.71 1.41 -6.75
CA LYS A 237 3.60 0.26 -6.58
C LYS A 237 3.16 -0.87 -7.51
N LEU A 238 4.11 -1.58 -8.11
CA LEU A 238 3.87 -2.68 -9.05
C LEU A 238 4.63 -3.95 -8.70
N ILE A 239 5.83 -3.81 -8.14
CA ILE A 239 6.64 -4.91 -7.61
C ILE A 239 7.21 -4.45 -6.27
N GLU A 240 7.07 -5.30 -5.27
CA GLU A 240 7.59 -5.09 -3.94
C GLU A 240 8.46 -6.28 -3.53
N GLU A 241 9.56 -6.00 -2.84
CA GLU A 241 10.45 -7.06 -2.37
C GLU A 241 10.88 -6.86 -0.91
N SER A 242 11.12 -7.94 -0.21
CA SER A 242 11.60 -7.93 1.17
C SER A 242 12.60 -9.09 1.40
N PRO A 243 13.73 -8.80 2.10
CA PRO A 243 14.21 -7.49 2.51
C PRO A 243 14.64 -6.62 1.32
N ALA A 244 14.83 -5.31 1.53
CA ALA A 244 15.30 -4.38 0.50
C ALA A 244 16.71 -4.75 0.02
N PRO A 245 16.94 -4.94 -1.31
CA PRO A 245 18.26 -5.29 -1.81
C PRO A 245 19.24 -4.14 -1.62
N ASP A 246 20.51 -4.44 -1.33
CA ASP A 246 21.62 -3.49 -1.23
C ASP A 246 21.35 -2.29 -0.30
N LEU A 247 20.56 -2.47 0.75
CA LEU A 247 20.37 -1.49 1.79
C LEU A 247 21.45 -1.67 2.86
N PRO A 248 22.24 -0.61 3.22
CA PRO A 248 23.24 -0.68 4.27
C PRO A 248 22.62 -1.07 5.64
N GLU A 249 23.35 -1.84 6.44
CA GLU A 249 22.82 -2.35 7.71
C GLU A 249 22.54 -1.22 8.72
N ASP A 250 23.37 -0.21 8.79
CA ASP A 250 23.17 0.97 9.63
C ASP A 250 21.91 1.76 9.25
N VAL A 251 21.55 1.80 7.95
CA VAL A 251 20.32 2.40 7.45
C VAL A 251 19.12 1.54 7.88
N ARG A 252 19.24 0.21 7.78
CA ARG A 252 18.20 -0.74 8.19
C ARG A 252 17.89 -0.63 9.68
N GLU A 253 18.92 -0.62 10.53
CA GLU A 253 18.79 -0.39 11.96
C GLU A 253 18.16 0.98 12.26
N GLY A 254 18.57 2.02 11.54
CA GLY A 254 18.02 3.37 11.68
C GLY A 254 16.53 3.47 11.31
N LEU A 255 16.09 2.78 10.26
CA LEU A 255 14.68 2.69 9.86
C LEU A 255 13.83 1.97 10.91
N MET A 256 14.36 0.89 11.48
CA MET A 256 13.70 0.14 12.55
C MET A 256 13.51 1.01 13.78
N ASP A 257 14.58 1.62 14.29
CA ASP A 257 14.56 2.52 15.45
C ASP A 257 13.61 3.71 15.24
N ALA A 258 13.63 4.31 14.05
CA ALA A 258 12.75 5.43 13.72
C ALA A 258 11.27 5.02 13.74
N SER A 259 10.96 3.85 13.20
CA SER A 259 9.60 3.29 13.18
C SER A 259 9.10 2.97 14.58
N GLU A 260 9.92 2.36 15.42
CA GLU A 260 9.58 2.06 16.81
C GLU A 260 9.32 3.33 17.63
N ARG A 261 10.16 4.37 17.49
CA ARG A 261 9.95 5.66 18.16
C ARG A 261 8.65 6.31 17.72
N LEU A 262 8.35 6.33 16.42
CA LEU A 262 7.11 6.91 15.91
C LEU A 262 5.89 6.19 16.46
N VAL A 263 5.84 4.87 16.29
CA VAL A 263 4.71 4.02 16.72
C VAL A 263 4.51 4.10 18.24
N GLY A 264 5.60 4.05 19.01
CA GLY A 264 5.56 4.21 20.46
C GLY A 264 4.99 5.57 20.92
N SER A 265 5.22 6.64 20.16
CA SER A 265 4.68 7.98 20.45
C SER A 265 3.17 8.11 20.22
N LEU A 266 2.57 7.18 19.44
CA LEU A 266 1.17 7.23 19.01
C LEU A 266 0.21 6.40 19.84
N SER A 267 0.70 5.55 20.78
CA SER A 267 -0.11 4.49 21.41
C SER A 267 -0.85 3.67 20.33
N TYR A 268 -0.09 3.24 19.33
CA TYR A 268 -0.61 2.57 18.15
C TYR A 268 -1.15 1.18 18.47
N GLU A 269 -2.22 0.75 17.78
CA GLU A 269 -2.76 -0.60 17.86
C GLU A 269 -3.05 -1.13 16.45
N GLY A 270 -2.76 -2.42 16.22
CA GLY A 270 -2.98 -3.09 14.94
C GLY A 270 -1.76 -3.07 14.02
N ALA A 271 -1.99 -3.30 12.74
CA ALA A 271 -0.97 -3.25 11.70
C ALA A 271 -0.83 -1.85 11.13
N GLY A 272 0.40 -1.40 10.92
CA GLY A 272 0.73 -0.16 10.26
C GLY A 272 2.00 -0.28 9.44
N THR A 273 2.24 0.69 8.58
CA THR A 273 3.46 0.78 7.78
C THR A 273 4.00 2.19 7.82
N VAL A 274 5.27 2.32 8.19
CA VAL A 274 5.99 3.60 8.16
C VAL A 274 6.77 3.65 6.85
N GLU A 275 6.46 4.63 6.00
CA GLU A 275 7.07 4.78 4.68
C GLU A 275 8.18 5.84 4.69
N PHE A 276 9.28 5.51 4.02
CA PHE A 276 10.47 6.35 3.92
C PHE A 276 10.93 6.47 2.47
N VAL A 277 11.56 7.60 2.16
CA VAL A 277 12.47 7.72 1.02
C VAL A 277 13.90 7.50 1.49
N TYR A 278 14.66 6.72 0.73
CA TYR A 278 16.09 6.52 0.93
C TYR A 278 16.85 7.07 -0.27
N ALA A 279 17.77 8.02 -0.03
CA ALA A 279 18.59 8.63 -1.06
C ALA A 279 19.92 9.09 -0.45
N ASP A 280 21.02 8.96 -1.22
CA ASP A 280 22.34 9.50 -0.88
C ASP A 280 22.87 9.07 0.50
N GLY A 281 22.48 7.89 0.99
CA GLY A 281 22.89 7.35 2.29
C GLY A 281 21.98 7.77 3.47
N GLU A 282 20.96 8.58 3.23
CA GLU A 282 20.02 9.07 4.25
C GLU A 282 18.60 8.60 3.97
N PHE A 283 17.81 8.42 5.03
CA PHE A 283 16.38 8.11 4.90
C PHE A 283 15.54 9.21 5.55
N HIS A 284 14.35 9.44 4.99
CA HIS A 284 13.43 10.46 5.49
C HIS A 284 12.00 9.92 5.47
N PHE A 285 11.25 10.21 6.50
CA PHE A 285 9.84 9.87 6.63
C PHE A 285 8.99 10.51 5.53
N ILE A 286 8.07 9.74 4.96
CA ILE A 286 7.07 10.20 4.00
C ILE A 286 5.71 10.29 4.68
N GLU A 287 5.21 9.13 5.12
CA GLU A 287 3.88 8.98 5.71
C GLU A 287 3.82 7.68 6.54
N MET A 288 2.76 7.54 7.32
CA MET A 288 2.42 6.30 7.97
C MET A 288 1.04 5.85 7.50
N ASN A 289 0.98 4.67 6.89
CA ASN A 289 -0.29 4.05 6.57
C ASN A 289 -0.83 3.33 7.81
N THR A 290 -2.00 3.78 8.29
CA THR A 290 -2.62 3.30 9.53
C THR A 290 -3.51 2.08 9.29
N ARG A 291 -3.06 1.17 8.46
CA ARG A 291 -3.79 -0.02 7.98
C ARG A 291 -2.84 -1.10 7.48
N LEU A 292 -3.41 -2.23 7.12
CA LEU A 292 -2.72 -3.25 6.34
C LEU A 292 -2.36 -2.71 4.94
N GLN A 293 -1.18 -3.04 4.44
CA GLN A 293 -0.75 -2.71 3.08
C GLN A 293 -1.08 -3.85 2.09
N VAL A 294 -1.13 -3.51 0.78
CA VAL A 294 -1.30 -4.51 -0.29
C VAL A 294 -0.18 -5.54 -0.23
N GLU A 295 1.05 -5.06 -0.06
CA GLU A 295 2.32 -5.78 -0.08
C GLU A 295 2.69 -6.49 1.25
N HIS A 296 1.75 -6.58 2.21
CA HIS A 296 2.00 -7.34 3.44
C HIS A 296 2.45 -8.80 3.22
N PRO A 297 2.05 -9.47 2.11
CA PRO A 297 2.44 -10.86 1.88
C PRO A 297 3.94 -11.09 1.77
N VAL A 298 4.76 -10.14 1.28
CA VAL A 298 6.22 -10.35 1.24
C VAL A 298 6.80 -10.42 2.64
N THR A 299 6.30 -9.62 3.58
CA THR A 299 6.67 -9.69 5.00
C THR A 299 6.23 -11.01 5.62
N GLU A 300 5.00 -11.46 5.35
CA GLU A 300 4.50 -12.76 5.82
C GLU A 300 5.37 -13.93 5.33
N MET A 301 5.81 -13.88 4.07
CA MET A 301 6.61 -14.95 3.47
C MET A 301 8.02 -15.09 4.07
N ILE A 302 8.65 -13.98 4.48
CA ILE A 302 9.98 -13.99 5.07
C ILE A 302 10.00 -14.13 6.59
N SER A 303 8.87 -13.83 7.26
CA SER A 303 8.75 -13.89 8.73
C SER A 303 7.98 -15.11 9.22
N GLY A 304 7.16 -15.72 8.38
CA GLY A 304 6.22 -16.78 8.77
C GLY A 304 5.05 -16.31 9.63
N VAL A 305 4.86 -14.99 9.80
CA VAL A 305 3.79 -14.39 10.62
C VAL A 305 2.59 -14.05 9.75
N ASP A 306 1.40 -14.51 10.10
CA ASP A 306 0.14 -14.08 9.50
C ASP A 306 -0.31 -12.74 10.10
N ILE A 307 -0.01 -11.64 9.39
CA ILE A 307 -0.29 -10.27 9.85
C ILE A 307 -1.79 -10.04 10.04
N VAL A 308 -2.64 -10.59 9.18
CA VAL A 308 -4.09 -10.44 9.29
C VAL A 308 -4.63 -11.18 10.50
N ALA A 309 -4.12 -12.37 10.79
CA ALA A 309 -4.47 -13.11 12.00
C ALA A 309 -4.02 -12.35 13.26
N GLU A 310 -2.83 -11.77 13.26
CA GLU A 310 -2.35 -10.94 14.38
C GLU A 310 -3.21 -9.68 14.57
N GLN A 311 -3.66 -9.01 13.48
CA GLN A 311 -4.60 -7.88 13.60
C GLN A 311 -5.89 -8.29 14.34
N LEU A 312 -6.45 -9.45 14.03
CA LEU A 312 -7.67 -9.96 14.68
C LEU A 312 -7.43 -10.33 16.15
N LYS A 313 -6.25 -10.87 16.47
CA LYS A 313 -5.86 -11.17 17.86
C LYS A 313 -5.68 -9.88 18.67
N ILE A 314 -4.96 -8.88 18.13
CA ILE A 314 -4.77 -7.57 18.75
C ILE A 314 -6.13 -6.90 19.02
N ALA A 315 -6.99 -6.84 18.00
CA ALA A 315 -8.32 -6.24 18.12
C ALA A 315 -9.22 -6.97 19.13
N SER A 316 -8.92 -8.24 19.43
CA SER A 316 -9.57 -9.01 20.51
C SER A 316 -8.98 -8.73 21.89
N GLY A 317 -8.03 -7.80 22.04
CA GLY A 317 -7.30 -7.50 23.28
C GLY A 317 -6.15 -8.47 23.59
N GLY A 318 -5.71 -9.27 22.61
CA GLY A 318 -4.58 -10.19 22.74
C GLY A 318 -3.23 -9.48 22.80
N ARG A 319 -2.23 -10.15 23.38
CA ARG A 319 -0.84 -9.71 23.33
C ARG A 319 -0.15 -10.20 22.06
N LEU A 320 0.78 -9.39 21.55
CA LEU A 320 1.70 -9.81 20.51
C LEU A 320 2.72 -10.80 21.11
N GLU A 321 2.76 -11.99 20.52
CA GLU A 321 3.69 -13.04 20.88
C GLU A 321 4.46 -13.49 19.62
N ILE A 322 5.22 -12.55 19.02
CA ILE A 322 6.02 -12.80 17.83
C ILE A 322 7.39 -13.31 18.27
N PRO A 323 7.82 -14.49 17.84
CA PRO A 323 9.11 -15.01 18.21
C PRO A 323 10.26 -14.21 17.57
N PRO A 324 11.38 -13.98 18.27
CA PRO A 324 12.49 -13.15 17.75
C PRO A 324 13.03 -13.59 16.39
N GLU A 325 13.02 -14.90 16.11
CA GLU A 325 13.44 -15.45 14.81
C GLU A 325 12.58 -14.97 13.63
N ALA A 326 11.33 -14.63 13.85
CA ALA A 326 10.44 -14.08 12.82
C ALA A 326 10.80 -12.63 12.42
N LEU A 327 11.66 -11.97 13.19
CA LEU A 327 12.17 -10.64 12.91
C LEU A 327 13.49 -10.65 12.12
N SER A 328 14.05 -11.84 11.91
CA SER A 328 15.18 -12.05 11.01
C SER A 328 14.65 -12.64 9.70
N PRO A 329 14.92 -12.04 8.53
CA PRO A 329 14.31 -12.49 7.28
C PRO A 329 14.78 -13.91 6.93
N ASP A 330 13.84 -14.84 6.72
CA ASP A 330 14.11 -16.15 6.14
C ASP A 330 14.08 -16.03 4.61
N GLY A 331 15.22 -15.79 4.00
CA GLY A 331 15.35 -15.68 2.56
C GLY A 331 14.89 -14.35 1.99
N HIS A 332 14.25 -14.40 0.82
CA HIS A 332 13.81 -13.21 0.05
C HIS A 332 12.48 -13.48 -0.63
N ALA A 333 11.56 -12.52 -0.55
CA ALA A 333 10.26 -12.58 -1.20
C ALA A 333 10.06 -11.41 -2.16
N ILE A 334 9.35 -11.65 -3.27
CA ILE A 334 8.96 -10.64 -4.26
C ILE A 334 7.46 -10.81 -4.52
N GLU A 335 6.73 -9.70 -4.46
CA GLU A 335 5.32 -9.62 -4.85
C GLU A 335 5.20 -8.91 -6.21
N PHE A 336 4.29 -9.41 -7.05
CA PHE A 336 3.92 -8.81 -8.33
C PHE A 336 2.43 -8.50 -8.30
N ARG A 337 2.06 -7.24 -8.52
CA ARG A 337 0.65 -6.84 -8.64
C ARG A 337 0.15 -7.11 -10.05
N ILE A 338 -0.71 -8.09 -10.18
CA ILE A 338 -1.35 -8.44 -11.46
C ILE A 338 -2.61 -7.60 -11.61
N ASN A 339 -2.51 -6.54 -12.39
CA ASN A 339 -3.59 -5.59 -12.63
C ASN A 339 -4.25 -5.85 -13.99
N ALA A 340 -5.56 -5.61 -14.08
CA ALA A 340 -6.30 -5.52 -15.33
C ALA A 340 -5.99 -4.19 -16.04
N GLU A 341 -4.81 -4.08 -16.60
CA GLU A 341 -4.27 -2.90 -17.27
C GLU A 341 -3.43 -3.33 -18.47
N ASP A 342 -3.46 -2.54 -19.54
CA ASP A 342 -2.66 -2.74 -20.75
C ASP A 342 -1.39 -1.87 -20.70
N PRO A 343 -0.21 -2.42 -20.38
CA PRO A 343 1.04 -1.67 -20.35
C PRO A 343 1.42 -1.06 -21.69
N GLY A 344 1.07 -1.73 -22.81
CA GLY A 344 1.33 -1.26 -24.18
C GLY A 344 0.46 -0.06 -24.57
N ARG A 345 -0.63 0.20 -23.85
CA ARG A 345 -1.54 1.32 -24.05
C ARG A 345 -1.59 2.26 -22.85
N ASN A 346 -0.42 2.59 -22.32
CA ASN A 346 -0.26 3.51 -21.20
C ASN A 346 -1.04 3.08 -19.94
N PHE A 347 -1.11 1.77 -19.68
CA PHE A 347 -1.82 1.17 -18.55
C PHE A 347 -3.32 1.48 -18.55
N LEU A 348 -3.93 1.44 -19.73
CA LEU A 348 -5.38 1.61 -19.85
C LEU A 348 -6.09 0.51 -19.05
N PRO A 349 -6.94 0.88 -18.06
CA PRO A 349 -7.70 -0.11 -17.30
C PRO A 349 -8.57 -0.99 -18.19
N GLN A 350 -8.64 -2.27 -17.83
CA GLN A 350 -9.42 -3.30 -18.51
C GLN A 350 -10.56 -3.77 -17.61
N ALA A 351 -11.63 -4.25 -18.21
CA ALA A 351 -12.73 -4.93 -17.53
C ALA A 351 -13.30 -5.96 -18.51
N GLY A 352 -13.87 -7.02 -17.98
CA GLY A 352 -14.41 -8.06 -18.89
C GLY A 352 -14.56 -9.42 -18.23
N LEU A 353 -14.78 -10.42 -19.06
CA LEU A 353 -14.89 -11.81 -18.63
C LEU A 353 -13.50 -12.44 -18.54
N VAL A 354 -13.20 -13.05 -17.42
CA VAL A 354 -12.02 -13.92 -17.27
C VAL A 354 -12.34 -15.24 -17.94
N GLU A 355 -11.76 -15.47 -19.12
CA GLU A 355 -12.00 -16.69 -19.91
C GLU A 355 -11.14 -17.85 -19.40
N VAL A 356 -9.87 -17.55 -19.11
CA VAL A 356 -8.91 -18.49 -18.52
C VAL A 356 -8.34 -17.90 -17.24
N TYR A 357 -8.25 -18.70 -16.20
CA TYR A 357 -7.52 -18.39 -14.98
C TYR A 357 -6.77 -19.65 -14.54
N ASN A 358 -5.47 -19.65 -14.72
CA ASN A 358 -4.61 -20.73 -14.32
C ASN A 358 -3.42 -20.16 -13.50
N PRO A 359 -3.58 -20.07 -12.15
CA PRO A 359 -2.52 -19.53 -11.30
C PRO A 359 -1.34 -20.50 -11.20
N PRO A 360 -0.11 -19.97 -11.06
CA PRO A 360 1.08 -20.79 -10.86
C PRO A 360 1.08 -21.46 -9.49
N GLY A 361 1.89 -22.51 -9.36
CA GLY A 361 2.03 -23.25 -8.10
C GLY A 361 3.46 -23.66 -7.81
N GLY A 362 3.59 -24.62 -6.87
CA GLY A 362 4.86 -25.19 -6.45
C GLY A 362 5.48 -24.50 -5.22
N PRO A 363 6.60 -25.03 -4.70
CA PRO A 363 7.21 -24.53 -3.48
C PRO A 363 7.60 -23.07 -3.56
N GLY A 364 7.24 -22.27 -2.53
CA GLY A 364 7.55 -20.85 -2.43
C GLY A 364 6.79 -19.97 -3.45
N VAL A 365 5.62 -20.42 -3.89
CA VAL A 365 4.69 -19.62 -4.72
C VAL A 365 3.37 -19.49 -3.99
N ARG A 366 2.91 -18.26 -3.82
CA ARG A 366 1.62 -17.89 -3.25
C ARG A 366 0.87 -16.98 -4.22
N VAL A 367 -0.42 -17.19 -4.37
CA VAL A 367 -1.29 -16.32 -5.15
C VAL A 367 -2.47 -15.88 -4.28
N ASP A 368 -2.56 -14.58 -4.02
CA ASP A 368 -3.72 -13.96 -3.37
C ASP A 368 -4.61 -13.36 -4.46
N SER A 369 -5.77 -13.96 -4.70
CA SER A 369 -6.69 -13.56 -5.76
C SER A 369 -8.12 -13.94 -5.43
N HIS A 370 -9.06 -13.22 -6.04
CA HIS A 370 -10.48 -13.51 -6.03
C HIS A 370 -11.01 -13.99 -7.38
N LEU A 371 -10.12 -14.21 -8.35
CA LEU A 371 -10.47 -14.62 -9.71
C LEU A 371 -10.79 -16.10 -9.82
N TYR A 372 -11.63 -16.42 -10.81
CA TYR A 372 -11.87 -17.75 -11.36
C TYR A 372 -12.31 -17.63 -12.82
N ALA A 373 -12.20 -18.71 -13.60
CA ALA A 373 -12.67 -18.74 -14.98
C ALA A 373 -14.19 -18.54 -15.02
N GLY A 374 -14.67 -17.56 -15.78
CA GLY A 374 -16.07 -17.14 -15.82
C GLY A 374 -16.39 -15.91 -14.94
N TYR A 375 -15.48 -15.46 -14.07
CA TYR A 375 -15.68 -14.23 -13.33
C TYR A 375 -15.66 -12.99 -14.24
N ARG A 376 -16.56 -12.05 -13.98
CA ARG A 376 -16.61 -10.78 -14.70
C ARG A 376 -16.00 -9.66 -13.85
N VAL A 377 -14.83 -9.18 -14.26
CA VAL A 377 -14.15 -8.02 -13.63
C VAL A 377 -14.99 -6.77 -13.87
N PRO A 378 -15.51 -6.11 -12.80
CA PRO A 378 -16.31 -4.91 -12.94
C PRO A 378 -15.44 -3.67 -13.20
N PRO A 379 -15.92 -2.69 -14.00
CA PRO A 379 -15.17 -1.46 -14.30
C PRO A 379 -15.28 -0.37 -13.22
N HIS A 380 -15.79 -0.69 -12.05
CA HIS A 380 -16.16 0.28 -11.01
C HIS A 380 -15.13 0.46 -9.91
N TYR A 381 -14.12 -0.40 -9.85
CA TYR A 381 -13.15 -0.49 -8.76
C TYR A 381 -11.72 -0.45 -9.31
N ASP A 382 -10.72 -0.59 -8.43
CA ASP A 382 -9.33 -0.70 -8.86
C ASP A 382 -9.08 -1.91 -9.76
N SER A 383 -7.96 -1.89 -10.45
CA SER A 383 -7.58 -2.89 -11.45
C SER A 383 -6.92 -4.14 -10.87
N LEU A 384 -6.65 -4.21 -9.57
CA LEU A 384 -5.91 -5.33 -8.95
C LEU A 384 -6.72 -6.63 -9.04
N LEU A 385 -6.19 -7.60 -9.76
CA LEU A 385 -6.78 -8.92 -9.97
C LEU A 385 -6.21 -9.98 -9.03
N ALA A 386 -4.90 -9.95 -8.87
CA ALA A 386 -4.15 -10.91 -8.09
C ALA A 386 -2.83 -10.31 -7.60
N LYS A 387 -2.29 -10.88 -6.52
CA LYS A 387 -0.90 -10.72 -6.11
C LYS A 387 -0.24 -12.07 -6.30
N LEU A 388 0.83 -12.11 -7.06
CA LEU A 388 1.73 -13.26 -7.14
C LEU A 388 2.91 -12.98 -6.22
N ILE A 389 3.12 -13.83 -5.23
CA ILE A 389 4.23 -13.71 -4.29
C ILE A 389 5.13 -14.93 -4.47
N VAL A 390 6.43 -14.69 -4.63
CA VAL A 390 7.44 -15.74 -4.68
C VAL A 390 8.43 -15.58 -3.54
N HIS A 391 8.90 -16.70 -2.98
CA HIS A 391 9.86 -16.72 -1.89
C HIS A 391 10.96 -17.74 -2.18
N SER A 392 12.21 -17.39 -1.88
CA SER A 392 13.37 -18.27 -2.01
C SER A 392 14.41 -17.95 -0.93
N ARG A 393 15.47 -18.77 -0.82
CA ARG A 393 16.57 -18.58 0.15
C ARG A 393 17.34 -17.27 -0.08
N ASP A 394 17.34 -16.77 -1.31
CA ASP A 394 18.04 -15.57 -1.73
C ASP A 394 17.27 -14.87 -2.86
N ARG A 395 17.65 -13.63 -3.14
CA ARG A 395 17.01 -12.79 -4.17
C ARG A 395 17.12 -13.39 -5.56
N GLU A 396 18.27 -13.96 -5.93
CA GLU A 396 18.46 -14.59 -7.24
C GLU A 396 17.51 -15.77 -7.43
N GLY A 397 17.33 -16.58 -6.40
CA GLY A 397 16.36 -17.67 -6.38
C GLY A 397 14.91 -17.17 -6.45
N ALA A 398 14.59 -16.03 -5.79
CA ALA A 398 13.26 -15.42 -5.87
C ALA A 398 12.99 -14.90 -7.28
N VAL A 399 13.96 -14.23 -7.92
CA VAL A 399 13.86 -13.78 -9.31
C VAL A 399 13.63 -14.95 -10.27
N ARG A 400 14.43 -16.03 -10.20
CA ARG A 400 14.23 -17.21 -11.03
C ARG A 400 12.86 -17.85 -10.82
N ARG A 401 12.38 -17.88 -9.56
CA ARG A 401 11.04 -18.39 -9.23
C ARG A 401 9.94 -17.48 -9.76
N GLY A 402 10.14 -16.17 -9.72
CA GLY A 402 9.26 -15.17 -10.30
C GLY A 402 9.09 -15.35 -11.81
N LEU A 403 10.19 -15.46 -12.54
CA LEU A 403 10.18 -15.71 -13.98
C LEU A 403 9.35 -16.96 -14.32
N ARG A 404 9.64 -18.11 -13.66
CA ARG A 404 8.86 -19.33 -13.87
C ARG A 404 7.38 -19.17 -13.53
N ALA A 405 7.08 -18.54 -12.38
CA ALA A 405 5.70 -18.42 -11.94
C ALA A 405 4.88 -17.45 -12.81
N LEU A 406 5.49 -16.36 -13.29
CA LEU A 406 4.85 -15.43 -14.23
C LEU A 406 4.60 -16.07 -15.58
N ASP A 407 5.53 -16.91 -16.08
CA ASP A 407 5.38 -17.63 -17.36
C ASP A 407 4.25 -18.69 -17.28
N GLU A 408 4.08 -19.33 -16.13
CA GLU A 408 2.98 -20.28 -15.88
C GLU A 408 1.61 -19.60 -15.66
N PHE A 409 1.58 -18.29 -15.30
CA PHE A 409 0.36 -17.61 -14.92
C PHE A 409 -0.47 -17.21 -16.13
N ALA A 410 -1.51 -17.97 -16.43
CA ALA A 410 -2.40 -17.68 -17.55
C ALA A 410 -3.68 -16.97 -17.09
N ILE A 411 -3.88 -15.75 -17.60
CA ILE A 411 -5.12 -14.98 -17.49
C ILE A 411 -5.49 -14.55 -18.90
N SER A 412 -6.71 -14.85 -19.38
CA SER A 412 -7.21 -14.38 -20.67
C SER A 412 -8.60 -13.76 -20.57
N GLY A 413 -8.98 -13.03 -21.62
CA GLY A 413 -10.20 -12.24 -21.68
C GLY A 413 -9.96 -10.74 -21.43
N MET A 414 -8.76 -10.36 -21.00
CA MET A 414 -8.32 -8.97 -20.84
C MET A 414 -6.78 -8.89 -20.78
N GLU A 415 -6.25 -7.71 -21.08
CA GLU A 415 -4.82 -7.41 -20.90
C GLU A 415 -4.50 -7.21 -19.42
N THR A 416 -3.28 -7.61 -19.04
CA THR A 416 -2.78 -7.52 -17.66
C THR A 416 -1.34 -7.04 -17.60
N THR A 417 -0.86 -6.73 -16.38
CA THR A 417 0.55 -6.36 -16.12
C THR A 417 1.53 -7.53 -16.16
N LEU A 418 1.08 -8.78 -16.37
CA LEU A 418 1.97 -9.97 -16.44
C LEU A 418 3.17 -9.79 -17.38
N PRO A 419 3.01 -9.32 -18.65
CA PRO A 419 4.15 -9.13 -19.54
C PRO A 419 5.15 -8.07 -19.04
N LEU A 420 4.69 -7.04 -18.33
CA LEU A 420 5.57 -6.03 -17.75
C LEU A 420 6.46 -6.64 -16.66
N HIS A 421 5.90 -7.48 -15.80
CA HIS A 421 6.65 -8.11 -14.73
C HIS A 421 7.75 -9.04 -15.26
N LEU A 422 7.47 -9.80 -16.32
CA LEU A 422 8.49 -10.59 -17.00
C LEU A 422 9.62 -9.71 -17.54
N ALA A 423 9.29 -8.61 -18.23
CA ALA A 423 10.28 -7.68 -18.75
C ALA A 423 11.12 -7.00 -17.66
N VAL A 424 10.54 -6.71 -16.49
CA VAL A 424 11.28 -6.16 -15.33
C VAL A 424 12.25 -7.18 -14.77
N LEU A 425 11.85 -8.45 -14.64
CA LEU A 425 12.74 -9.52 -14.14
C LEU A 425 13.89 -9.88 -15.09
N GLU A 426 13.84 -9.46 -16.34
CA GLU A 426 14.92 -9.60 -17.33
C GLU A 426 15.82 -8.35 -17.43
N ASP A 427 15.44 -7.23 -16.78
CA ASP A 427 16.19 -5.98 -16.83
C ASP A 427 17.45 -6.05 -15.94
N GLU A 428 18.62 -5.70 -16.51
CA GLU A 428 19.91 -5.78 -15.83
C GLU A 428 20.01 -4.89 -14.59
N GLU A 429 19.34 -3.70 -14.57
CA GLU A 429 19.36 -2.80 -13.42
C GLU A 429 18.51 -3.39 -12.28
N PHE A 430 17.35 -3.97 -12.59
CA PHE A 430 16.55 -4.68 -11.59
C PHE A 430 17.30 -5.89 -11.03
N LEU A 431 17.95 -6.67 -11.88
CA LEU A 431 18.72 -7.84 -11.46
C LEU A 431 19.87 -7.48 -10.52
N ARG A 432 20.52 -6.34 -10.73
CA ARG A 432 21.56 -5.84 -9.82
C ARG A 432 21.01 -5.45 -8.45
N GLY A 433 19.75 -5.07 -8.35
CA GLY A 433 19.11 -4.57 -7.14
C GLY A 433 19.22 -3.05 -6.95
N GLY A 434 18.48 -2.53 -5.96
CA GLY A 434 18.55 -1.12 -5.56
C GLY A 434 18.03 -0.13 -6.61
N VAL A 435 17.05 -0.52 -7.43
CA VAL A 435 16.39 0.38 -8.39
C VAL A 435 15.70 1.54 -7.68
N THR A 436 15.56 2.66 -8.37
CA THR A 436 14.90 3.87 -7.83
C THR A 436 13.46 3.97 -8.30
N THR A 437 12.68 4.87 -7.69
CA THR A 437 11.27 5.12 -8.07
C THR A 437 11.10 5.64 -9.49
N SER A 438 12.17 6.12 -10.12
CA SER A 438 12.20 6.54 -11.53
C SER A 438 12.50 5.40 -12.50
N PHE A 439 12.75 4.18 -12.03
CA PHE A 439 13.15 3.02 -12.84
C PHE A 439 12.26 2.81 -14.08
N LEU A 440 10.95 2.70 -13.91
CA LEU A 440 10.03 2.51 -15.04
C LEU A 440 9.88 3.77 -15.90
N ALA A 441 9.97 4.97 -15.29
CA ALA A 441 9.86 6.22 -16.04
C ALA A 441 11.06 6.48 -16.98
N GLN A 442 12.18 5.83 -16.75
CA GLN A 442 13.39 5.90 -17.58
C GLN A 442 13.42 4.85 -18.69
N ARG A 443 12.34 4.11 -18.89
CA ARG A 443 12.23 3.03 -19.87
C ARG A 443 11.07 3.22 -20.82
N ASN A 444 11.29 2.89 -22.09
CA ASN A 444 10.24 2.73 -23.08
C ASN A 444 9.75 1.30 -23.04
N LEU A 445 8.42 1.15 -23.07
CA LEU A 445 7.75 -0.14 -23.23
C LEU A 445 7.52 -0.40 -24.72
N GLU A 446 8.22 -1.37 -25.29
CA GLU A 446 8.07 -1.77 -26.68
C GLU A 446 7.54 -3.19 -26.78
N SER A 447 6.56 -3.41 -27.66
CA SER A 447 6.04 -4.74 -27.96
C SER A 447 6.68 -5.25 -29.24
N GLU A 448 7.51 -6.29 -29.14
CA GLU A 448 8.15 -6.95 -30.28
C GLU A 448 7.77 -8.42 -30.28
N GLY A 449 7.09 -8.86 -31.39
CA GLY A 449 6.69 -10.25 -31.55
C GLY A 449 5.72 -10.78 -30.45
N GLY A 450 4.97 -9.89 -29.79
CA GLY A 450 4.05 -10.24 -28.67
C GLY A 450 4.72 -10.27 -27.29
N LEU A 451 6.02 -10.01 -27.21
CA LEU A 451 6.74 -9.83 -25.96
C LEU A 451 6.92 -8.35 -25.64
N LEU A 452 6.73 -7.98 -24.39
CA LEU A 452 7.02 -6.63 -23.89
C LEU A 452 8.51 -6.54 -23.53
N ARG A 453 9.19 -5.49 -23.97
CA ARG A 453 10.58 -5.20 -23.62
C ARG A 453 10.71 -3.84 -22.98
N LEU A 454 11.64 -3.72 -22.05
CA LEU A 454 12.03 -2.47 -21.41
C LEU A 454 13.35 -1.99 -22.03
N ASN A 455 13.31 -0.83 -22.71
CA ASN A 455 14.50 -0.21 -23.29
C ASN A 455 14.79 1.11 -22.55
N VAL A 456 16.05 1.36 -22.20
CA VAL A 456 16.45 2.63 -21.57
C VAL A 456 16.23 3.78 -22.54
N ILE A 457 15.60 4.85 -22.07
CA ILE A 457 15.35 6.04 -22.90
C ILE A 457 16.68 6.71 -23.21
N GLY A 458 17.03 6.81 -24.49
CA GLY A 458 18.24 7.50 -24.96
C GLY A 458 19.50 6.63 -25.07
N SER A 459 19.37 5.30 -25.06
CA SER A 459 20.46 4.37 -25.45
C SER A 459 20.52 4.15 -26.96
#